data_9e44fdf0c03a6a69d7f10e23a667f0d8
#
_entry.id   9e44fdf0c03a6a69d7f10e23a667f0d8
#
_cell.length_a   1.000
_cell.length_b   1.000
_cell.length_c   1.000
_cell.angle_alpha   90.00
_cell.angle_beta   90.00
_cell.angle_gamma   90.00
#
_symmetry.space_group_name_H-M   'P 1'
#
loop_
_entity.id
_entity.type
_entity.pdbx_description
1 polymer ?
#
loop_
_entity_poly.entity_id
_entity_poly.type
_entity_poly.pdbx_seq_one_letter_code
_entity_poly.pdbx_strand_id
1 'polypeptide(L)'
;LIVGTEEEVQICAGKSVVDSAETLESCLSAIQQQSSATVVLKRGADGCEVYSPDSAKPVSARSFKIEVLNVLGAGDAFMSGFLRGWLRNETMETCALYGNACGALVVTRHGCSPAAPSFAEIEHLIRHFDDAPNLALQPHQTFWPKMQQLHLRTELGHPQKEELLILAFDHRTQFEDSCCENDLPLDLIPTFKEEVHKGFQKVQESTKNKGLAILIDPEFGQTILNNSADANYVIGVPIEKAGAFPLSWLKDGSLYQQLLERPAGWFVKVLW
;
A
#
# COMPACT_ATOMS: atom_id res chain seq x y z
N LEU A 1 -8.12 25.22 -9.08
CA LEU A 1 -6.91 24.42 -9.26
C LEU A 1 -7.00 23.66 -10.57
N ILE A 2 -6.02 23.82 -11.46
CA ILE A 2 -5.86 23.07 -12.72
C ILE A 2 -4.53 22.31 -12.60
N VAL A 3 -4.54 21.01 -12.85
CA VAL A 3 -3.34 20.17 -12.72
C VAL A 3 -3.19 19.32 -13.97
N GLY A 4 -2.03 19.40 -14.60
CA GLY A 4 -1.80 18.69 -15.85
C GLY A 4 -0.31 18.51 -16.18
N THR A 5 -0.05 17.68 -17.17
CA THR A 5 1.21 17.60 -17.90
C THR A 5 1.30 18.78 -18.88
N GLU A 6 2.44 18.95 -19.54
CA GLU A 6 2.59 19.98 -20.58
C GLU A 6 1.55 19.83 -21.70
N GLU A 7 1.30 18.60 -22.14
CA GLU A 7 0.28 18.30 -23.16
C GLU A 7 -1.14 18.63 -22.67
N GLU A 8 -1.48 18.25 -21.44
CA GLU A 8 -2.78 18.54 -20.84
C GLU A 8 -3.02 20.05 -20.68
N VAL A 9 -1.99 20.82 -20.34
CA VAL A 9 -2.03 22.28 -20.25
C VAL A 9 -2.20 22.93 -21.63
N GLN A 10 -1.54 22.42 -22.66
CA GLN A 10 -1.73 22.87 -24.05
C GLN A 10 -3.16 22.63 -24.53
N ILE A 11 -3.71 21.45 -24.29
CA ILE A 11 -5.10 21.11 -24.61
C ILE A 11 -6.06 22.01 -23.83
N CYS A 12 -5.83 22.24 -22.55
CA CYS A 12 -6.63 23.15 -21.72
C CYS A 12 -6.64 24.59 -22.25
N ALA A 13 -5.53 25.04 -22.82
CA ALA A 13 -5.39 26.34 -23.48
C ALA A 13 -6.07 26.39 -24.87
N GLY A 14 -6.72 25.31 -25.32
CA GLY A 14 -7.35 25.20 -26.65
C GLY A 14 -6.36 25.05 -27.80
N LYS A 15 -5.16 24.56 -27.53
CA LYS A 15 -4.07 24.40 -28.49
C LYS A 15 -3.93 22.94 -28.94
N SER A 16 -3.43 22.75 -30.16
CA SER A 16 -3.06 21.43 -30.65
C SER A 16 -1.69 21.03 -30.13
N VAL A 17 -1.54 19.82 -29.61
CA VAL A 17 -0.27 19.24 -29.14
C VAL A 17 0.78 19.15 -30.27
N VAL A 18 0.33 19.23 -31.51
CA VAL A 18 1.18 19.10 -32.72
C VAL A 18 1.86 20.43 -33.12
N ASP A 19 1.32 21.58 -32.66
CA ASP A 19 1.89 22.88 -32.96
C ASP A 19 3.02 23.26 -31.98
N SER A 20 4.19 22.76 -32.27
CA SER A 20 5.42 23.03 -31.51
C SER A 20 5.91 24.49 -31.52
N ALA A 21 5.19 25.39 -32.17
CA ALA A 21 5.55 26.80 -32.30
C ALA A 21 5.05 27.71 -31.16
N GLU A 22 4.10 27.23 -30.36
CA GLU A 22 3.61 27.97 -29.19
C GLU A 22 4.33 27.54 -27.93
N THR A 23 4.92 28.48 -27.26
CA THR A 23 5.60 28.22 -26.00
C THR A 23 4.60 27.88 -24.91
N LEU A 24 4.96 26.98 -24.01
CA LEU A 24 4.19 26.65 -22.80
C LEU A 24 3.75 27.90 -22.03
N GLU A 25 4.58 28.97 -22.07
CA GLU A 25 4.27 30.26 -21.46
C GLU A 25 3.03 30.92 -22.08
N SER A 26 2.85 30.81 -23.43
CA SER A 26 1.65 31.34 -24.08
C SER A 26 0.39 30.58 -23.67
N CYS A 27 0.49 29.28 -23.48
CA CYS A 27 -0.62 28.43 -23.01
C CYS A 27 -1.01 28.77 -21.57
N LEU A 28 -0.03 28.89 -20.69
CA LEU A 28 -0.24 29.31 -19.29
C LEU A 28 -0.87 30.71 -19.21
N SER A 29 -0.37 31.66 -20.01
CA SER A 29 -0.93 33.00 -20.08
C SER A 29 -2.38 33.00 -20.57
N ALA A 30 -2.72 32.19 -21.58
CA ALA A 30 -4.09 32.05 -22.07
C ALA A 30 -5.04 31.49 -21.01
N ILE A 31 -4.61 30.53 -20.25
CA ILE A 31 -5.39 29.94 -19.11
C ILE A 31 -5.59 31.00 -18.02
N GLN A 32 -4.53 31.72 -17.64
CA GLN A 32 -4.58 32.73 -16.58
C GLN A 32 -5.44 33.97 -16.97
N GLN A 33 -5.55 34.30 -18.26
CA GLN A 33 -6.47 35.32 -18.73
C GLN A 33 -7.96 34.93 -18.59
N GLN A 34 -8.27 33.65 -18.63
CA GLN A 34 -9.63 33.13 -18.57
C GLN A 34 -10.03 32.62 -17.19
N SER A 35 -9.08 32.37 -16.32
CA SER A 35 -9.31 31.76 -15.01
C SER A 35 -8.34 32.28 -13.96
N SER A 36 -8.86 32.52 -12.74
CA SER A 36 -8.05 32.76 -11.55
C SER A 36 -7.54 31.49 -10.88
N ALA A 37 -7.60 30.35 -11.56
CA ALA A 37 -7.15 29.08 -11.01
C ALA A 37 -5.63 29.04 -10.91
N THR A 38 -5.11 28.45 -9.84
CA THR A 38 -3.71 28.04 -9.75
C THR A 38 -3.49 26.86 -10.71
N VAL A 39 -2.45 26.94 -11.55
CA VAL A 39 -2.06 25.89 -12.49
C VAL A 39 -0.87 25.12 -11.95
N VAL A 40 -0.97 23.83 -11.84
CA VAL A 40 0.11 22.92 -11.44
C VAL A 40 0.56 22.13 -12.66
N LEU A 41 1.75 22.41 -13.13
CA LEU A 41 2.36 21.79 -14.28
C LEU A 41 3.26 20.64 -13.83
N LYS A 42 2.89 19.41 -14.18
CA LYS A 42 3.68 18.20 -13.89
C LYS A 42 4.73 17.98 -14.96
N ARG A 43 5.99 17.73 -14.57
CA ARG A 43 7.14 17.54 -15.45
C ARG A 43 7.87 16.19 -15.23
N GLY A 44 7.14 15.17 -14.79
CA GLY A 44 7.69 13.83 -14.56
C GLY A 44 8.85 13.84 -13.57
N ALA A 45 10.03 13.41 -14.01
CA ALA A 45 11.23 13.36 -13.18
C ALA A 45 11.76 14.73 -12.73
N ASP A 46 11.39 15.79 -13.41
CA ASP A 46 11.78 17.17 -13.06
C ASP A 46 10.84 17.80 -12.02
N GLY A 47 9.82 17.05 -11.57
CA GLY A 47 8.89 17.48 -10.54
C GLY A 47 7.72 18.29 -11.08
N CYS A 48 7.44 19.44 -10.49
CA CYS A 48 6.35 20.31 -10.91
C CYS A 48 6.64 21.78 -10.70
N GLU A 49 5.89 22.61 -11.40
CA GLU A 49 5.84 24.07 -11.24
C GLU A 49 4.41 24.51 -10.95
N VAL A 50 4.24 25.41 -10.00
CA VAL A 50 2.94 25.93 -9.56
C VAL A 50 2.84 27.40 -9.93
N TYR A 51 1.91 27.73 -10.80
CA TYR A 51 1.61 29.06 -11.29
C TYR A 51 0.37 29.60 -10.58
N SER A 52 0.56 30.49 -9.62
CA SER A 52 -0.53 31.14 -8.88
C SER A 52 -0.87 32.50 -9.50
N PRO A 53 -2.16 32.88 -9.51
CA PRO A 53 -2.56 34.20 -10.07
C PRO A 53 -1.89 35.37 -9.37
N ASP A 54 -1.60 35.25 -8.10
CA ASP A 54 -1.05 36.29 -7.24
C ASP A 54 0.48 36.32 -7.23
N SER A 55 1.15 35.48 -8.03
CA SER A 55 2.61 35.39 -8.06
C SER A 55 3.15 35.55 -9.47
N ALA A 56 4.10 36.50 -9.63
CA ALA A 56 4.77 36.76 -10.91
C ALA A 56 5.74 35.64 -11.33
N LYS A 57 6.10 34.74 -10.41
CA LYS A 57 7.02 33.62 -10.67
C LYS A 57 6.39 32.33 -10.22
N PRO A 58 6.61 31.24 -10.96
CA PRO A 58 6.17 29.91 -10.50
C PRO A 58 6.93 29.50 -9.26
N VAL A 59 6.25 28.73 -8.43
CA VAL A 59 6.87 28.04 -7.29
C VAL A 59 7.20 26.64 -7.75
N SER A 60 8.43 26.21 -7.50
CA SER A 60 8.86 24.84 -7.73
C SER A 60 9.31 24.21 -6.41
N ALA A 61 9.17 22.90 -6.30
CA ALA A 61 9.70 22.14 -5.20
C ALA A 61 10.69 21.10 -5.72
N ARG A 62 11.54 20.63 -4.83
CA ARG A 62 12.50 19.57 -5.08
C ARG A 62 11.85 18.35 -5.73
N SER A 63 12.47 17.83 -6.79
CA SER A 63 12.13 16.52 -7.37
C SER A 63 12.98 15.41 -6.73
N PHE A 64 12.51 14.16 -6.88
CA PHE A 64 13.20 12.97 -6.37
C PHE A 64 13.55 12.07 -7.54
N LYS A 65 14.83 11.99 -7.88
CA LYS A 65 15.30 11.09 -8.97
C LYS A 65 15.38 9.67 -8.46
N ILE A 66 14.49 8.84 -8.94
CA ILE A 66 14.24 7.48 -8.48
C ILE A 66 14.22 6.54 -9.68
N GLU A 67 14.61 5.29 -9.49
CA GLU A 67 14.42 4.26 -10.50
C GLU A 67 12.93 3.93 -10.65
N VAL A 68 12.44 4.03 -11.88
CA VAL A 68 11.04 3.83 -12.21
C VAL A 68 10.80 2.38 -12.56
N LEU A 69 9.94 1.71 -11.77
CA LEU A 69 9.47 0.37 -12.03
C LEU A 69 8.16 0.37 -12.84
N ASN A 70 7.24 1.27 -12.47
CA ASN A 70 5.92 1.37 -13.08
C ASN A 70 5.43 2.81 -13.00
N VAL A 71 4.93 3.37 -14.11
CA VAL A 71 4.42 4.75 -14.15
C VAL A 71 2.93 4.86 -13.85
N LEU A 72 2.21 3.74 -13.77
CA LEU A 72 0.77 3.73 -13.55
C LEU A 72 0.42 4.31 -12.18
N GLY A 73 -0.48 5.30 -12.17
CA GLY A 73 -0.91 5.97 -10.95
C GLY A 73 0.00 7.09 -10.44
N ALA A 74 1.10 7.41 -11.14
CA ALA A 74 2.01 8.50 -10.75
C ALA A 74 1.30 9.85 -10.63
N GLY A 75 0.41 10.17 -11.59
CA GLY A 75 -0.38 11.39 -11.59
C GLY A 75 -1.38 11.45 -10.43
N ASP A 76 -2.07 10.35 -10.15
CA ASP A 76 -3.04 10.25 -9.04
C ASP A 76 -2.35 10.37 -7.69
N ALA A 77 -1.22 9.70 -7.53
CA ALA A 77 -0.41 9.80 -6.32
C ALA A 77 0.15 11.22 -6.13
N PHE A 78 0.65 11.85 -7.18
CA PHE A 78 1.06 13.25 -7.14
C PHE A 78 -0.09 14.13 -6.65
N MET A 79 -1.29 13.99 -7.25
CA MET A 79 -2.46 14.75 -6.85
C MET A 79 -2.84 14.53 -5.40
N SER A 80 -2.80 13.30 -4.91
CA SER A 80 -3.14 13.00 -3.52
C SER A 80 -2.21 13.70 -2.54
N GLY A 81 -0.90 13.71 -2.81
CA GLY A 81 0.09 14.43 -2.02
C GLY A 81 -0.09 15.95 -2.07
N PHE A 82 -0.30 16.50 -3.26
CA PHE A 82 -0.54 17.92 -3.46
C PHE A 82 -1.80 18.40 -2.74
N LEU A 83 -2.93 17.71 -2.93
CA LEU A 83 -4.22 18.02 -2.30
C LEU A 83 -4.17 17.93 -0.78
N ARG A 84 -3.38 17.03 -0.23
CA ARG A 84 -3.21 16.96 1.23
C ARG A 84 -2.67 18.27 1.79
N GLY A 85 -1.66 18.85 1.19
CA GLY A 85 -1.13 20.16 1.58
C GLY A 85 -2.13 21.29 1.30
N TRP A 86 -2.72 21.30 0.11
CA TRP A 86 -3.70 22.29 -0.30
C TRP A 86 -4.90 22.39 0.65
N LEU A 87 -5.51 21.26 1.00
CA LEU A 87 -6.66 21.21 1.91
C LEU A 87 -6.32 21.61 3.35
N ARG A 88 -5.03 21.67 3.69
CA ARG A 88 -4.53 22.11 4.99
C ARG A 88 -4.01 23.54 4.98
N ASN A 89 -4.17 24.25 3.87
CA ASN A 89 -3.65 25.60 3.66
C ASN A 89 -2.13 25.72 3.87
N GLU A 90 -1.38 24.68 3.50
CA GLU A 90 0.07 24.73 3.52
C GLU A 90 0.59 25.54 2.31
N THR A 91 1.87 25.91 2.31
CA THR A 91 2.46 26.68 1.21
C THR A 91 2.45 25.89 -0.10
N MET A 92 2.43 26.57 -1.25
CA MET A 92 2.47 25.93 -2.57
C MET A 92 3.72 25.09 -2.75
N GLU A 93 4.84 25.52 -2.18
CA GLU A 93 6.09 24.78 -2.17
C GLU A 93 5.94 23.44 -1.43
N THR A 94 5.29 23.45 -0.25
CA THR A 94 5.00 22.24 0.53
C THR A 94 4.04 21.31 -0.22
N CYS A 95 2.98 21.88 -0.84
CA CYS A 95 2.05 21.09 -1.66
C CYS A 95 2.77 20.41 -2.82
N ALA A 96 3.61 21.14 -3.54
CA ALA A 96 4.41 20.65 -4.65
C ALA A 96 5.41 19.56 -4.19
N LEU A 97 6.05 19.76 -3.04
CA LEU A 97 6.98 18.80 -2.43
C LEU A 97 6.30 17.48 -2.10
N TYR A 98 5.12 17.52 -1.48
CA TYR A 98 4.34 16.32 -1.19
C TYR A 98 3.86 15.61 -2.46
N GLY A 99 3.43 16.36 -3.46
CA GLY A 99 3.08 15.82 -4.77
C GLY A 99 4.24 15.08 -5.42
N ASN A 100 5.41 15.73 -5.49
CA ASN A 100 6.63 15.15 -6.05
C ASN A 100 7.05 13.88 -5.28
N ALA A 101 6.99 13.90 -3.94
CA ALA A 101 7.34 12.75 -3.11
C ALA A 101 6.37 11.55 -3.30
N CYS A 102 5.07 11.82 -3.39
CA CYS A 102 4.06 10.79 -3.67
C CYS A 102 4.28 10.14 -5.04
N GLY A 103 4.44 10.96 -6.08
CA GLY A 103 4.70 10.49 -7.44
C GLY A 103 5.97 9.65 -7.51
N ALA A 104 7.05 10.10 -6.84
CA ALA A 104 8.31 9.38 -6.79
C ALA A 104 8.17 8.01 -6.09
N LEU A 105 7.48 7.92 -4.97
CA LEU A 105 7.32 6.66 -4.24
C LEU A 105 6.45 5.66 -5.00
N VAL A 106 5.34 6.10 -5.61
CA VAL A 106 4.44 5.19 -6.32
C VAL A 106 5.09 4.53 -7.52
N VAL A 107 5.96 5.24 -8.25
CA VAL A 107 6.62 4.68 -9.44
C VAL A 107 7.68 3.63 -9.13
N THR A 108 8.05 3.46 -7.86
CA THR A 108 8.98 2.42 -7.40
C THR A 108 8.30 1.11 -7.07
N ARG A 109 6.97 1.00 -7.24
CA ARG A 109 6.16 -0.12 -6.76
C ARG A 109 5.24 -0.63 -7.87
N HIS A 110 4.82 -1.89 -7.72
CA HIS A 110 3.78 -2.45 -8.57
C HIS A 110 2.38 -2.01 -8.10
N GLY A 111 1.52 -1.76 -9.08
CA GLY A 111 0.14 -1.35 -8.85
C GLY A 111 -0.05 0.17 -8.87
N CYS A 112 -1.28 0.60 -8.75
CA CYS A 112 -1.68 2.00 -8.70
C CYS A 112 -2.07 2.37 -7.26
N SER A 113 -3.32 2.14 -6.87
CA SER A 113 -3.80 2.46 -5.53
C SER A 113 -3.07 1.70 -4.40
N PRO A 114 -2.75 0.40 -4.53
CA PRO A 114 -1.96 -0.30 -3.52
C PRO A 114 -0.54 0.23 -3.34
N ALA A 115 0.02 0.86 -4.39
CA ALA A 115 1.35 1.44 -4.37
C ALA A 115 1.40 2.83 -3.71
N ALA A 116 0.24 3.46 -3.45
CA ALA A 116 0.18 4.80 -2.87
C ALA A 116 0.88 4.86 -1.51
N PRO A 117 1.79 5.82 -1.30
CA PRO A 117 2.54 5.93 -0.06
C PRO A 117 1.68 6.46 1.09
N SER A 118 2.02 6.06 2.31
CA SER A 118 1.54 6.72 3.52
C SER A 118 2.23 8.07 3.71
N PHE A 119 1.60 8.95 4.51
CA PHE A 119 2.21 10.25 4.80
C PHE A 119 3.55 10.13 5.53
N ALA A 120 3.69 9.15 6.40
CA ALA A 120 4.95 8.89 7.10
C ALA A 120 6.09 8.49 6.13
N GLU A 121 5.78 7.76 5.05
CA GLU A 121 6.76 7.46 3.98
C GLU A 121 7.17 8.72 3.22
N ILE A 122 6.21 9.60 2.93
CA ILE A 122 6.47 10.89 2.27
C ILE A 122 7.42 11.73 3.12
N GLU A 123 7.12 11.90 4.41
CA GLU A 123 7.97 12.66 5.34
C GLU A 123 9.36 12.04 5.46
N HIS A 124 9.45 10.73 5.50
CA HIS A 124 10.74 10.04 5.58
C HIS A 124 11.56 10.27 4.30
N LEU A 125 10.95 10.12 3.11
CA LEU A 125 11.60 10.44 1.84
C LEU A 125 12.15 11.87 1.84
N ILE A 126 11.32 12.84 2.19
CA ILE A 126 11.69 14.25 2.18
C ILE A 126 12.88 14.54 3.10
N ARG A 127 12.91 13.93 4.30
CA ARG A 127 13.97 14.18 5.29
C ARG A 127 15.30 13.53 4.95
N HIS A 128 15.27 12.36 4.33
CA HIS A 128 16.46 11.49 4.24
C HIS A 128 16.95 11.24 2.82
N PHE A 129 16.33 11.84 1.81
CA PHE A 129 16.72 11.61 0.41
C PHE A 129 18.19 11.99 0.12
N ASP A 130 18.72 13.04 0.76
CA ASP A 130 20.10 13.50 0.58
C ASP A 130 21.12 12.67 1.36
N ASP A 131 20.69 12.06 2.47
CA ASP A 131 21.57 11.28 3.33
C ASP A 131 21.98 9.93 2.70
N ALA A 132 21.26 9.51 1.66
CA ALA A 132 21.48 8.24 1.02
C ALA A 132 21.36 8.34 -0.51
N PRO A 133 22.38 8.86 -1.20
CA PRO A 133 22.37 9.07 -2.65
C PRO A 133 22.12 7.78 -3.45
N ASN A 134 22.40 6.62 -2.91
CA ASN A 134 22.09 5.32 -3.53
C ASN A 134 20.60 4.92 -3.37
N LEU A 135 19.84 5.63 -2.56
CA LEU A 135 18.38 5.47 -2.43
C LEU A 135 17.64 5.89 -3.69
N ALA A 136 18.23 6.77 -4.49
CA ALA A 136 17.68 7.15 -5.79
C ALA A 136 17.52 5.97 -6.75
N LEU A 137 18.27 4.88 -6.54
CA LEU A 137 18.24 3.71 -7.41
C LEU A 137 17.40 2.55 -6.85
N GLN A 138 17.26 2.45 -5.53
CA GLN A 138 16.51 1.37 -4.88
C GLN A 138 15.86 1.83 -3.57
N PRO A 139 14.87 2.72 -3.60
CA PRO A 139 14.30 3.31 -2.37
C PRO A 139 13.64 2.28 -1.46
N HIS A 140 13.25 1.12 -1.98
CA HIS A 140 12.63 0.04 -1.22
C HIS A 140 13.62 -0.84 -0.45
N GLN A 141 14.90 -0.86 -0.81
CA GLN A 141 15.87 -1.80 -0.20
C GLN A 141 16.51 -1.32 1.10
N THR A 142 16.67 -0.02 1.29
CA THR A 142 17.44 0.52 2.42
C THR A 142 16.67 1.51 3.28
N PHE A 143 15.60 2.05 2.73
CA PHE A 143 14.98 3.24 3.26
C PHE A 143 14.14 3.01 4.51
N TRP A 144 13.41 1.91 4.54
CA TRP A 144 12.49 1.62 5.60
C TRP A 144 12.42 0.12 5.85
N PRO A 145 13.26 -0.44 6.70
CA PRO A 145 13.30 -1.88 6.91
C PRO A 145 11.92 -2.49 7.20
N LYS A 146 11.07 -1.76 7.96
CA LYS A 146 9.71 -2.20 8.25
C LYS A 146 8.78 -2.17 7.04
N MET A 147 8.85 -1.11 6.23
CA MET A 147 8.03 -0.99 5.01
C MET A 147 8.54 -1.93 3.92
N GLN A 148 9.84 -2.11 3.83
CA GLN A 148 10.44 -3.11 2.95
C GLN A 148 9.97 -4.52 3.31
N GLN A 149 9.96 -4.86 4.59
CA GLN A 149 9.44 -6.16 5.03
C GLN A 149 7.96 -6.34 4.65
N LEU A 150 7.15 -5.29 4.78
CA LEU A 150 5.74 -5.35 4.37
C LEU A 150 5.60 -5.48 2.85
N HIS A 151 6.34 -4.71 2.09
CA HIS A 151 6.35 -4.76 0.63
C HIS A 151 6.83 -6.13 0.11
N LEU A 152 7.95 -6.62 0.64
CA LEU A 152 8.44 -7.97 0.32
C LEU A 152 7.43 -9.06 0.68
N ARG A 153 6.69 -8.90 1.77
CA ARG A 153 5.63 -9.84 2.14
C ARG A 153 4.47 -9.84 1.17
N THR A 154 4.10 -8.69 0.62
CA THR A 154 3.05 -8.62 -0.42
C THR A 154 3.51 -9.16 -1.76
N GLU A 155 4.79 -9.00 -2.11
CA GLU A 155 5.35 -9.53 -3.36
C GLU A 155 5.76 -11.00 -3.27
N LEU A 156 6.42 -11.40 -2.18
CA LEU A 156 6.91 -12.77 -1.98
C LEU A 156 5.86 -13.71 -1.40
N GLY A 157 4.80 -13.16 -0.82
CA GLY A 157 3.77 -13.93 -0.13
C GLY A 157 2.78 -14.63 -1.04
N HIS A 158 2.79 -14.38 -2.34
CA HIS A 158 2.01 -15.17 -3.26
C HIS A 158 2.73 -16.51 -3.49
N PRO A 159 2.20 -17.63 -2.95
CA PRO A 159 2.70 -18.91 -3.38
C PRO A 159 2.53 -18.96 -4.90
N GLN A 160 3.64 -19.07 -5.64
CA GLN A 160 3.63 -19.28 -7.09
C GLN A 160 3.10 -20.70 -7.38
N LYS A 161 1.88 -20.95 -6.98
CA LYS A 161 1.23 -22.25 -7.11
C LYS A 161 -0.02 -22.02 -7.93
N GLU A 162 -0.18 -22.81 -8.96
CA GLU A 162 -1.35 -22.77 -9.85
C GLU A 162 -2.64 -23.07 -9.08
N GLU A 163 -2.56 -23.86 -8.00
CA GLU A 163 -3.68 -24.19 -7.13
C GLU A 163 -3.26 -24.14 -5.66
N LEU A 164 -4.13 -23.60 -4.81
CA LEU A 164 -4.00 -23.58 -3.37
C LEU A 164 -5.24 -24.23 -2.74
N LEU A 165 -5.05 -25.38 -2.11
CA LEU A 165 -6.10 -26.08 -1.37
C LEU A 165 -6.03 -25.69 0.11
N ILE A 166 -7.03 -24.95 0.57
CA ILE A 166 -7.05 -24.38 1.91
C ILE A 166 -8.00 -25.18 2.80
N LEU A 167 -7.50 -25.80 3.87
CA LEU A 167 -8.32 -26.29 4.97
C LEU A 167 -8.62 -25.13 5.91
N ALA A 168 -9.86 -24.62 5.89
CA ALA A 168 -10.31 -23.52 6.73
C ALA A 168 -10.97 -24.04 8.01
N PHE A 169 -10.38 -23.74 9.16
CA PHE A 169 -10.92 -24.04 10.49
C PHE A 169 -10.66 -22.90 11.49
N ASP A 170 -10.73 -21.68 10.96
CA ASP A 170 -10.56 -20.43 11.70
C ASP A 170 -11.82 -19.94 12.45
N HIS A 171 -12.84 -20.78 12.53
CA HIS A 171 -14.07 -20.49 13.26
C HIS A 171 -13.76 -20.29 14.76
N ARG A 172 -14.41 -19.31 15.35
CA ARG A 172 -14.27 -18.91 16.77
C ARG A 172 -15.63 -18.96 17.44
N THR A 173 -16.47 -17.95 17.21
CA THR A 173 -17.81 -17.85 17.82
C THR A 173 -18.68 -19.10 17.57
N GLN A 174 -18.60 -19.70 16.37
CA GLN A 174 -19.38 -20.90 16.07
C GLN A 174 -18.99 -22.10 16.96
N PHE A 175 -17.71 -22.24 17.30
CA PHE A 175 -17.27 -23.27 18.24
C PHE A 175 -17.62 -22.92 19.69
N GLU A 176 -17.51 -21.65 20.08
CA GLU A 176 -17.95 -21.16 21.39
C GLU A 176 -19.46 -21.39 21.60
N ASP A 177 -20.27 -21.01 20.60
CA ASP A 177 -21.71 -21.23 20.61
C ASP A 177 -22.04 -22.73 20.73
N SER A 178 -21.36 -23.56 19.94
CA SER A 178 -21.54 -25.01 20.00
C SER A 178 -21.15 -25.62 21.34
N CYS A 179 -20.09 -25.15 21.98
CA CYS A 179 -19.72 -25.55 23.33
C CYS A 179 -20.77 -25.10 24.33
N CYS A 180 -21.23 -23.85 24.27
CA CYS A 180 -22.27 -23.34 25.16
C CYS A 180 -23.61 -24.09 25.02
N GLU A 181 -24.04 -24.41 23.79
CA GLU A 181 -25.28 -25.16 23.51
C GLU A 181 -25.26 -26.61 24.03
N ASN A 182 -24.09 -27.19 24.18
CA ASN A 182 -23.92 -28.57 24.59
C ASN A 182 -23.28 -28.75 25.99
N ASP A 183 -23.19 -27.65 26.77
CA ASP A 183 -22.55 -27.65 28.11
C ASP A 183 -21.11 -28.21 28.09
N LEU A 184 -20.36 -27.91 27.02
CA LEU A 184 -18.97 -28.33 26.88
C LEU A 184 -18.01 -27.18 27.26
N PRO A 185 -16.87 -27.51 27.87
CA PRO A 185 -15.89 -26.52 28.24
C PRO A 185 -15.15 -25.96 27.00
N LEU A 186 -14.86 -24.63 26.97
CA LEU A 186 -14.21 -23.96 25.83
C LEU A 186 -12.78 -24.43 25.59
N ASP A 187 -12.11 -25.01 26.58
CA ASP A 187 -10.75 -25.55 26.43
C ASP A 187 -10.69 -26.84 25.57
N LEU A 188 -11.82 -27.37 25.17
CA LEU A 188 -11.89 -28.42 24.14
C LEU A 188 -11.62 -27.88 22.74
N ILE A 189 -11.87 -26.60 22.47
CA ILE A 189 -11.70 -26.03 21.12
C ILE A 189 -10.26 -26.13 20.64
N PRO A 190 -9.24 -25.69 21.40
CA PRO A 190 -7.84 -25.88 21.02
C PRO A 190 -7.50 -27.35 20.74
N THR A 191 -7.91 -28.26 21.61
CA THR A 191 -7.67 -29.70 21.45
C THR A 191 -8.30 -30.26 20.17
N PHE A 192 -9.54 -29.88 19.87
CA PHE A 192 -10.21 -30.25 18.63
C PHE A 192 -9.44 -29.73 17.40
N LYS A 193 -9.01 -28.48 17.43
CA LYS A 193 -8.23 -27.89 16.33
C LYS A 193 -6.88 -28.56 16.12
N GLU A 194 -6.21 -28.98 17.18
CA GLU A 194 -4.99 -29.81 17.11
C GLU A 194 -5.22 -31.15 16.43
N GLU A 195 -6.33 -31.84 16.72
CA GLU A 195 -6.68 -33.08 16.04
C GLU A 195 -6.98 -32.88 14.56
N VAL A 196 -7.69 -31.82 14.20
CA VAL A 196 -7.91 -31.41 12.79
C VAL A 196 -6.59 -31.19 12.08
N HIS A 197 -5.67 -30.45 12.74
CA HIS A 197 -4.35 -30.19 12.19
C HIS A 197 -3.50 -31.47 12.01
N LYS A 198 -3.53 -32.40 12.95
CA LYS A 198 -2.88 -33.70 12.79
C LYS A 198 -3.43 -34.46 11.58
N GLY A 199 -4.74 -34.41 11.36
CA GLY A 199 -5.37 -34.94 10.15
C GLY A 199 -4.83 -34.30 8.86
N PHE A 200 -4.71 -32.98 8.84
CA PHE A 200 -4.13 -32.23 7.72
C PHE A 200 -2.68 -32.64 7.44
N GLN A 201 -1.85 -32.77 8.48
CA GLN A 201 -0.45 -33.19 8.34
C GLN A 201 -0.33 -34.59 7.70
N LYS A 202 -1.17 -35.53 8.06
CA LYS A 202 -1.22 -36.85 7.42
C LYS A 202 -1.57 -36.78 5.93
N VAL A 203 -2.49 -35.92 5.55
CA VAL A 203 -2.82 -35.68 4.14
C VAL A 203 -1.63 -35.03 3.41
N GLN A 204 -0.97 -34.06 4.02
CA GLN A 204 0.22 -33.42 3.47
C GLN A 204 1.33 -34.43 3.17
N GLU A 205 1.63 -35.31 4.10
CA GLU A 205 2.63 -36.36 3.93
C GLU A 205 2.29 -37.34 2.80
N SER A 206 1.00 -37.64 2.62
CA SER A 206 0.53 -38.62 1.63
C SER A 206 0.41 -38.09 0.23
N THR A 207 0.08 -36.79 0.05
CA THR A 207 -0.31 -36.25 -1.27
C THR A 207 0.83 -35.65 -2.06
N LYS A 208 2.01 -35.37 -1.49
CA LYS A 208 3.11 -34.62 -2.10
C LYS A 208 2.67 -33.30 -2.76
N ASN A 209 1.47 -32.85 -2.46
CA ASN A 209 0.90 -31.65 -3.03
C ASN A 209 1.55 -30.42 -2.38
N LYS A 210 2.20 -29.61 -3.19
CA LYS A 210 2.88 -28.37 -2.75
C LYS A 210 1.94 -27.17 -2.60
N GLY A 211 0.67 -27.32 -2.96
CA GLY A 211 -0.38 -26.30 -2.90
C GLY A 211 -1.29 -26.37 -1.68
N LEU A 212 -0.86 -26.97 -0.56
CA LEU A 212 -1.66 -27.07 0.66
C LEU A 212 -1.53 -25.84 1.55
N ALA A 213 -2.63 -25.44 2.16
CA ALA A 213 -2.69 -24.35 3.13
C ALA A 213 -3.68 -24.67 4.26
N ILE A 214 -3.48 -24.03 5.39
CA ILE A 214 -4.46 -23.95 6.47
C ILE A 214 -4.88 -22.52 6.71
N LEU A 215 -6.12 -22.31 7.11
CA LEU A 215 -6.61 -21.04 7.64
C LEU A 215 -7.07 -21.29 9.08
N ILE A 216 -6.37 -20.71 10.04
CA ILE A 216 -6.56 -20.94 11.47
C ILE A 216 -6.50 -19.63 12.24
N ASP A 217 -7.36 -19.51 13.26
CA ASP A 217 -7.37 -18.32 14.13
C ASP A 217 -6.28 -18.41 15.22
N PRO A 218 -5.75 -17.27 15.69
CA PRO A 218 -4.76 -17.24 16.75
C PRO A 218 -5.34 -17.39 18.16
N GLU A 219 -6.65 -17.32 18.34
CA GLU A 219 -7.29 -17.39 19.66
C GLU A 219 -7.31 -18.83 20.20
N PHE A 220 -7.78 -19.75 19.39
CA PHE A 220 -7.84 -21.19 19.75
C PHE A 220 -6.79 -22.05 19.03
N GLY A 221 -6.08 -21.50 18.04
CA GLY A 221 -5.07 -22.18 17.25
C GLY A 221 -3.64 -21.78 17.54
N GLN A 222 -3.37 -21.03 18.61
CA GLN A 222 -2.04 -20.47 18.88
C GLN A 222 -0.94 -21.54 19.00
N THR A 223 -1.24 -22.69 19.61
CA THR A 223 -0.29 -23.81 19.71
C THR A 223 0.14 -24.32 18.33
N ILE A 224 -0.80 -24.43 17.40
CA ILE A 224 -0.53 -24.86 16.02
C ILE A 224 0.34 -23.80 15.33
N LEU A 225 0.00 -22.52 15.47
CA LEU A 225 0.75 -21.41 14.84
C LEU A 225 2.19 -21.36 15.35
N ASN A 226 2.41 -21.54 16.66
CA ASN A 226 3.74 -21.56 17.26
C ASN A 226 4.62 -22.71 16.74
N ASN A 227 4.01 -23.86 16.46
CA ASN A 227 4.69 -25.06 15.98
C ASN A 227 4.81 -25.14 14.44
N SER A 228 4.29 -24.15 13.73
CA SER A 228 4.21 -24.17 12.25
C SER A 228 5.15 -23.16 11.58
N ALA A 229 6.12 -22.62 12.31
CA ALA A 229 7.06 -21.63 11.76
C ALA A 229 7.86 -22.16 10.54
N ASP A 230 8.23 -23.44 10.58
CA ASP A 230 8.99 -24.13 9.54
C ASP A 230 8.11 -25.06 8.68
N ALA A 231 6.79 -24.83 8.67
CA ALA A 231 5.84 -25.67 7.96
C ALA A 231 6.05 -25.63 6.44
N ASN A 232 5.96 -26.78 5.80
CA ASN A 232 6.03 -26.90 4.35
C ASN A 232 4.64 -26.74 3.68
N TYR A 233 3.80 -25.88 4.24
CA TYR A 233 2.49 -25.47 3.73
C TYR A 233 2.22 -24.02 4.07
N VAL A 234 1.27 -23.40 3.38
CA VAL A 234 0.93 -22.01 3.57
C VAL A 234 -0.02 -21.82 4.75
N ILE A 235 0.18 -20.80 5.55
CA ILE A 235 -0.66 -20.52 6.72
C ILE A 235 -1.40 -19.21 6.51
N GLY A 236 -2.70 -19.23 6.73
CA GLY A 236 -3.58 -18.09 6.78
C GLY A 236 -4.11 -17.83 8.18
N VAL A 237 -4.24 -16.55 8.54
CA VAL A 237 -4.81 -16.16 9.83
C VAL A 237 -5.79 -15.00 9.66
N PRO A 238 -6.94 -15.03 10.36
CA PRO A 238 -7.78 -13.85 10.49
C PRO A 238 -7.06 -12.80 11.35
N ILE A 239 -7.27 -11.54 11.03
CA ILE A 239 -6.71 -10.40 11.76
C ILE A 239 -7.78 -9.48 12.35
N GLU A 240 -9.04 -9.74 12.03
CA GLU A 240 -10.21 -9.05 12.60
C GLU A 240 -10.74 -9.75 13.86
N LYS A 241 -11.39 -8.99 14.73
CA LYS A 241 -12.21 -9.55 15.84
C LYS A 241 -13.45 -10.19 15.26
N ALA A 242 -13.78 -11.42 15.72
CA ALA A 242 -14.95 -12.14 15.25
C ALA A 242 -16.23 -11.35 15.57
N GLY A 243 -17.13 -11.22 14.58
CA GLY A 243 -18.41 -10.55 14.73
C GLY A 243 -18.36 -9.06 15.04
N ALA A 244 -17.22 -8.40 14.96
CA ALA A 244 -17.10 -6.98 15.26
C ALA A 244 -17.69 -6.10 14.16
N PHE A 245 -18.65 -5.25 14.54
CA PHE A 245 -19.18 -4.21 13.66
C PHE A 245 -19.25 -2.87 14.43
N PRO A 246 -18.59 -1.81 13.96
CA PRO A 246 -17.69 -1.76 12.81
C PRO A 246 -16.46 -2.65 12.95
N LEU A 247 -15.81 -2.96 11.81
CA LEU A 247 -14.62 -3.79 11.75
C LEU A 247 -13.57 -3.33 12.76
N SER A 248 -13.07 -4.25 13.56
CA SER A 248 -11.97 -4.00 14.50
C SER A 248 -10.94 -5.11 14.47
N TRP A 249 -9.71 -4.80 14.89
CA TRP A 249 -8.59 -5.71 14.79
C TRP A 249 -8.41 -6.55 16.05
N LEU A 250 -7.89 -7.78 15.92
CA LEU A 250 -7.65 -8.70 17.03
C LEU A 250 -6.75 -8.11 18.11
N LYS A 251 -5.71 -7.40 17.70
CA LYS A 251 -4.82 -6.71 18.64
C LYS A 251 -5.10 -5.21 18.62
N ASP A 252 -5.11 -4.62 19.79
CA ASP A 252 -5.11 -3.17 19.92
C ASP A 252 -3.80 -2.62 19.34
N GLY A 253 -3.90 -1.66 18.44
CA GLY A 253 -2.76 -1.11 17.72
C GLY A 253 -2.99 -0.99 16.21
N SER A 254 -1.95 -0.66 15.48
CA SER A 254 -2.08 -0.50 14.05
C SER A 254 -2.11 -1.86 13.33
N LEU A 255 -2.98 -1.99 12.32
CA LEU A 255 -2.99 -3.12 11.39
C LEU A 255 -1.58 -3.44 10.86
N TYR A 256 -0.81 -2.40 10.59
CA TYR A 256 0.57 -2.48 10.14
C TYR A 256 1.47 -3.30 11.09
N GLN A 257 1.39 -3.06 12.40
CA GLN A 257 2.17 -3.83 13.36
C GLN A 257 1.77 -5.31 13.39
N GLN A 258 0.49 -5.59 13.35
CA GLN A 258 0.00 -6.98 13.29
C GLN A 258 0.52 -7.72 12.06
N LEU A 259 0.57 -7.04 10.90
CA LEU A 259 1.12 -7.62 9.68
C LEU A 259 2.63 -7.85 9.76
N LEU A 260 3.38 -6.94 10.39
CA LEU A 260 4.83 -7.09 10.58
C LEU A 260 5.22 -8.26 11.49
N GLU A 261 4.41 -8.58 12.47
CA GLU A 261 4.64 -9.68 13.40
C GLU A 261 4.42 -11.07 12.78
N ARG A 262 3.77 -11.13 11.59
CA ARG A 262 3.52 -12.41 10.92
C ARG A 262 4.73 -12.88 10.13
N PRO A 263 5.01 -14.19 10.09
CA PRO A 263 6.05 -14.74 9.24
C PRO A 263 5.82 -14.44 7.75
N ALA A 264 6.88 -14.27 6.99
CA ALA A 264 6.80 -14.12 5.54
C ALA A 264 6.18 -15.40 4.92
N GLY A 265 5.34 -15.23 3.92
CA GLY A 265 4.65 -16.36 3.26
C GLY A 265 3.31 -16.74 3.89
N TRP A 266 2.94 -16.17 5.04
CA TRP A 266 1.58 -16.29 5.57
C TRP A 266 0.65 -15.31 4.86
N PHE A 267 -0.61 -15.69 4.67
CA PHE A 267 -1.66 -14.76 4.22
C PHE A 267 -2.58 -14.36 5.38
N VAL A 268 -3.26 -13.26 5.20
CA VAL A 268 -4.26 -12.79 6.18
C VAL A 268 -5.66 -12.82 5.57
N LYS A 269 -6.63 -13.11 6.41
CA LYS A 269 -8.06 -13.04 6.08
C LYS A 269 -8.69 -11.88 6.83
N VAL A 270 -9.56 -11.15 6.14
CA VAL A 270 -10.45 -10.14 6.72
C VAL A 270 -11.87 -10.45 6.25
N LEU A 271 -12.80 -10.56 7.17
CA LEU A 271 -14.21 -10.70 6.87
C LEU A 271 -14.86 -9.32 6.92
N TRP A 272 -15.54 -8.97 5.82
CA TRP A 272 -16.30 -7.70 5.70
C TRP A 272 -17.72 -7.83 6.21
#